data_225339501b34959d1818d354a686de65
#
_entry.id   225339501b34959d1818d354a686de65
#
_cell.length_a   1.000
_cell.length_b   1.000
_cell.length_c   1.000
_cell.angle_alpha   90.00
_cell.angle_beta   90.00
_cell.angle_gamma   90.00
#
_symmetry.space_group_name_H-M   'P 1'
#
loop_
_entity.id
_entity.type
_entity.pdbx_description
1 polymer ?
#
loop_
_entity_poly.entity_id
_entity_poly.type
_entity_poly.pdbx_seq_one_letter_code
_entity_poly.pdbx_strand_id
1 'polypeptide(L)'
;MKAKILLFTFAILCITLITGCENDDFGEVVGVCPIVESTTPLSNALGVPFGQVVTATFNEEMDPSSITSSSFIVVGTAPIAGTVTYAGKTASFKPTALLAENTTYTAKITTKVKDLMGNFLQVEYVWVFSTGALLRPVVITADPINNAIAVPLNKTISATFNMAMNPSTLNSTTFKVNQGVSVVAGTITYVGLTASFVPTSPLLPNKVYTVTITTGAKNSLDTAMAADYIWNFTTDIVPTVTATDPVNNAINVALNQTVTANFSTIMDGTTINATTFTLKQGTTAITGTVTYSGTTASFKPTNPLVLGTVYTATITNGAKSAAGTPMVSNYVWNFTTISTPPAAIIIDLGTASVFGAFGGNAGITNQGLNTVINNGSIGTTAASTLITGFHDSVAIYTETPLNVGNVKGSIFSAPPAPGNATSFATAQKALLDANAAYLSISPASKPGGSDPNAGELGGLTLAPGVYKSASGTFKISNGNLTLDAQGDPNATWIFQTASGLTVGIAGPTGAKSVILTNGALAKNVFWYVGSAATINGAGGGTMVGTIIANSGVTFSTPGNANQTVLNGRAISLISSVTMVNTTINVP
;
A
#
# COMPACT_ATOMS: atom_id res chain seq x y z
N MET A 1 27.01 -12.07 -42.10
CA MET A 1 27.21 -11.99 -43.56
C MET A 1 28.03 -10.75 -43.85
N LYS A 2 29.14 -10.90 -44.50
CA LYS A 2 30.15 -9.89 -44.76
C LYS A 2 29.66 -8.97 -45.89
N ALA A 3 29.52 -7.66 -45.67
CA ALA A 3 29.31 -6.70 -46.72
C ALA A 3 30.67 -6.13 -47.15
N LYS A 4 30.97 -6.26 -48.39
CA LYS A 4 32.21 -5.82 -49.04
C LYS A 4 32.16 -4.32 -49.28
N ILE A 5 33.17 -3.59 -48.78
CA ILE A 5 33.48 -2.22 -49.13
C ILE A 5 34.11 -2.22 -50.51
N LEU A 6 33.47 -1.53 -51.44
CA LEU A 6 34.03 -1.27 -52.77
C LEU A 6 34.66 0.15 -52.77
N LEU A 7 35.98 0.20 -52.75
CA LEU A 7 36.75 1.42 -52.91
C LEU A 7 36.78 1.76 -54.40
N PHE A 8 36.18 2.87 -54.81
CA PHE A 8 36.41 3.47 -56.15
C PHE A 8 37.42 4.60 -56.01
N THR A 9 38.64 4.33 -56.41
CA THR A 9 39.68 5.32 -56.63
C THR A 9 39.44 5.98 -57.98
N PHE A 10 38.99 7.24 -57.96
CA PHE A 10 38.92 8.09 -59.16
C PHE A 10 40.24 8.84 -59.25
N ALA A 11 41.09 8.43 -60.19
CA ALA A 11 42.28 9.17 -60.54
C ALA A 11 41.88 10.41 -61.35
N ILE A 12 42.04 11.60 -60.77
CA ILE A 12 41.87 12.88 -61.48
C ILE A 12 43.12 13.12 -62.31
N LEU A 13 42.96 12.95 -63.57
CA LEU A 13 43.95 13.40 -64.58
C LEU A 13 43.82 14.90 -64.72
N CYS A 14 44.73 15.66 -64.10
CA CYS A 14 44.86 17.14 -64.37
C CYS A 14 45.37 17.35 -65.77
N ILE A 15 44.50 17.63 -66.72
CA ILE A 15 44.84 18.23 -67.98
C ILE A 15 44.77 19.74 -67.76
N THR A 16 45.90 20.41 -67.61
CA THR A 16 46.02 21.91 -67.68
C THR A 16 45.82 22.37 -69.13
N LEU A 17 44.56 22.59 -69.49
CA LEU A 17 44.29 23.40 -70.68
C LEU A 17 44.48 24.84 -70.28
N ILE A 18 45.58 25.46 -70.71
CA ILE A 18 45.77 26.90 -70.70
C ILE A 18 44.88 27.42 -71.82
N THR A 19 43.61 27.76 -71.53
CA THR A 19 42.76 28.54 -72.41
C THR A 19 42.94 30.00 -71.99
N GLY A 20 43.49 30.81 -72.87
CA GLY A 20 43.52 32.25 -72.66
C GLY A 20 42.11 32.83 -72.49
N CYS A 21 41.94 33.90 -71.71
CA CYS A 21 40.68 34.63 -71.59
C CYS A 21 40.28 35.22 -72.92
N GLU A 22 39.05 34.91 -73.42
CA GLU A 22 38.48 35.69 -74.55
C GLU A 22 37.84 36.95 -73.97
N ASN A 23 38.22 38.10 -74.57
CA ASN A 23 37.61 39.40 -74.31
C ASN A 23 36.79 39.77 -75.55
N ASP A 24 35.50 40.10 -75.38
CA ASP A 24 34.60 40.45 -76.47
C ASP A 24 34.95 41.81 -77.17
N ASP A 25 35.87 42.60 -76.61
CA ASP A 25 36.45 43.81 -77.23
C ASP A 25 37.90 43.51 -77.57
N PHE A 26 38.24 43.54 -78.85
CA PHE A 26 39.52 43.31 -79.52
C PHE A 26 40.77 43.88 -78.80
N GLY A 27 41.02 43.49 -77.54
CA GLY A 27 42.23 43.83 -76.80
C GLY A 27 42.99 42.57 -76.40
N GLU A 28 44.33 42.60 -76.42
CA GLU A 28 45.16 41.48 -75.94
C GLU A 28 44.79 41.16 -74.49
N VAL A 29 44.48 39.86 -74.20
CA VAL A 29 44.30 39.36 -72.85
C VAL A 29 45.66 39.37 -72.17
N VAL A 30 45.83 40.25 -71.17
CA VAL A 30 47.06 40.34 -70.38
C VAL A 30 46.78 39.74 -68.98
N GLY A 31 47.35 38.56 -68.73
CA GLY A 31 47.26 37.97 -67.41
C GLY A 31 46.54 36.61 -67.35
N VAL A 32 46.25 36.12 -66.14
CA VAL A 32 45.50 34.91 -65.84
C VAL A 32 44.01 35.25 -65.69
N CYS A 33 43.11 34.48 -66.31
CA CYS A 33 41.68 34.72 -66.14
C CYS A 33 41.26 34.54 -64.68
N PRO A 34 40.38 35.41 -64.14
CA PRO A 34 39.87 35.27 -62.80
C PRO A 34 38.97 33.99 -62.67
N ILE A 35 39.20 33.22 -61.64
CA ILE A 35 38.40 32.11 -61.26
C ILE A 35 38.07 32.17 -59.77
N VAL A 36 36.96 31.55 -59.34
CA VAL A 36 36.63 31.36 -57.91
C VAL A 36 37.35 30.12 -57.43
N GLU A 37 38.29 30.25 -56.47
CA GLU A 37 39.06 29.17 -55.87
C GLU A 37 38.33 28.49 -54.74
N SER A 38 37.61 29.26 -53.93
CA SER A 38 36.90 28.71 -52.77
C SER A 38 35.67 29.53 -52.41
N THR A 39 34.73 28.86 -51.72
CA THR A 39 33.52 29.52 -51.24
C THR A 39 33.25 29.09 -49.80
N THR A 40 32.61 29.99 -49.03
CA THR A 40 32.00 29.66 -47.75
C THR A 40 30.56 30.16 -47.81
N PRO A 41 29.56 29.29 -47.59
CA PRO A 41 29.67 27.85 -47.40
C PRO A 41 30.26 27.13 -48.61
N LEU A 42 30.83 25.92 -48.38
CA LEU A 42 31.25 25.06 -49.49
C LEU A 42 30.02 24.62 -50.31
N SER A 43 30.25 24.29 -51.59
CA SER A 43 29.18 23.75 -52.42
C SER A 43 28.58 22.46 -51.80
N ASN A 44 27.27 22.37 -51.78
CA ASN A 44 26.46 21.31 -51.14
C ASN A 44 26.60 21.22 -49.61
N ALA A 45 27.08 22.28 -48.93
CA ALA A 45 27.11 22.33 -47.48
C ALA A 45 25.69 22.23 -46.91
N LEU A 46 25.52 21.40 -45.87
CA LEU A 46 24.25 21.21 -45.13
C LEU A 46 24.38 21.80 -43.73
N GLY A 47 23.27 22.22 -43.15
CA GLY A 47 23.22 22.74 -41.78
C GLY A 47 23.92 24.08 -41.61
N VAL A 48 24.00 24.87 -42.66
CA VAL A 48 24.65 26.19 -42.66
C VAL A 48 23.94 27.12 -41.65
N PRO A 49 24.68 27.86 -40.80
CA PRO A 49 24.09 28.81 -39.85
C PRO A 49 23.23 29.88 -40.53
N PHE A 50 22.14 30.30 -39.88
CA PHE A 50 21.20 31.28 -40.45
C PHE A 50 21.80 32.66 -40.65
N GLY A 51 22.82 33.05 -39.88
CA GLY A 51 23.56 34.32 -40.02
C GLY A 51 24.82 34.21 -40.87
N GLN A 52 24.97 33.17 -41.69
CA GLN A 52 26.17 32.93 -42.48
C GLN A 52 26.44 34.06 -43.48
N VAL A 53 27.64 34.60 -43.43
CA VAL A 53 28.16 35.45 -44.50
C VAL A 53 28.62 34.51 -45.62
N VAL A 54 28.09 34.72 -46.81
CA VAL A 54 28.45 33.94 -48.00
C VAL A 54 29.66 34.60 -48.69
N THR A 55 30.73 33.80 -48.90
CA THR A 55 31.97 34.39 -49.50
C THR A 55 32.41 33.61 -50.71
N ALA A 56 33.09 34.31 -51.63
CA ALA A 56 33.80 33.74 -52.74
C ALA A 56 35.20 34.34 -52.80
N THR A 57 36.25 33.53 -52.85
CA THR A 57 37.65 33.95 -52.92
C THR A 57 38.16 33.61 -54.30
N PHE A 58 38.76 34.62 -54.93
CA PHE A 58 39.31 34.54 -56.30
C PHE A 58 40.80 34.19 -56.26
N ASN A 59 41.30 33.66 -57.35
CA ASN A 59 42.73 33.38 -57.57
C ASN A 59 43.60 34.66 -57.62
N GLU A 60 42.99 35.81 -57.95
CA GLU A 60 43.65 37.06 -58.06
C GLU A 60 42.79 38.22 -57.50
N GLU A 61 43.35 39.45 -57.50
CA GLU A 61 42.64 40.66 -57.09
C GLU A 61 41.65 41.10 -58.15
N MET A 62 40.41 41.34 -57.76
CA MET A 62 39.33 41.80 -58.65
C MET A 62 39.17 43.32 -58.58
N ASP A 63 38.64 43.93 -59.65
CA ASP A 63 38.17 45.32 -59.61
C ASP A 63 36.98 45.43 -58.61
N PRO A 64 37.17 46.15 -57.48
CA PRO A 64 36.13 46.28 -56.47
C PRO A 64 34.80 46.83 -56.99
N SER A 65 34.85 47.68 -58.05
CA SER A 65 33.66 48.29 -58.64
C SER A 65 32.78 47.30 -59.39
N SER A 66 33.35 46.15 -59.81
CA SER A 66 32.64 45.06 -60.47
C SER A 66 31.97 44.12 -59.50
N ILE A 67 32.36 44.13 -58.21
CA ILE A 67 31.82 43.28 -57.16
C ILE A 67 30.66 44.00 -56.48
N THR A 68 29.44 43.75 -56.94
CA THR A 68 28.21 44.44 -56.52
C THR A 68 27.09 43.44 -56.22
N SER A 69 25.95 43.92 -55.71
CA SER A 69 24.75 43.11 -55.53
C SER A 69 24.14 42.58 -56.84
N SER A 70 24.54 43.06 -57.96
CA SER A 70 24.14 42.57 -59.30
C SER A 70 25.11 41.52 -59.86
N SER A 71 26.29 41.38 -59.27
CA SER A 71 27.32 40.41 -59.70
C SER A 71 27.55 39.29 -58.65
N PHE A 72 27.24 39.53 -57.37
CA PHE A 72 27.18 38.50 -56.31
C PHE A 72 25.75 38.38 -55.82
N ILE A 73 25.09 37.29 -56.15
CA ILE A 73 23.68 37.09 -55.95
C ILE A 73 23.47 35.82 -55.05
N VAL A 74 22.59 35.91 -54.08
CA VAL A 74 22.14 34.76 -53.31
C VAL A 74 20.61 34.64 -53.41
N VAL A 75 20.13 33.49 -53.79
CA VAL A 75 18.71 33.22 -54.03
C VAL A 75 18.28 31.98 -53.17
N GLY A 76 17.18 32.13 -52.44
CA GLY A 76 16.44 31.04 -51.85
C GLY A 76 15.17 30.77 -52.64
N THR A 77 13.99 30.88 -52.00
CA THR A 77 12.69 30.90 -52.71
C THR A 77 12.49 32.23 -53.49
N ALA A 78 13.24 33.26 -53.12
CA ALA A 78 13.32 34.55 -53.77
C ALA A 78 14.75 35.12 -53.60
N PRO A 79 15.18 36.15 -54.36
CA PRO A 79 16.44 36.81 -54.14
C PRO A 79 16.58 37.36 -52.72
N ILE A 80 17.72 37.09 -52.08
CA ILE A 80 18.02 37.54 -50.72
C ILE A 80 18.60 38.95 -50.75
N ALA A 81 18.03 39.83 -49.93
CA ALA A 81 18.60 41.15 -49.71
C ALA A 81 19.86 41.03 -48.83
N GLY A 82 20.94 41.69 -49.24
CA GLY A 82 22.20 41.63 -48.51
C GLY A 82 23.19 42.76 -48.97
N THR A 83 24.25 42.93 -48.19
CA THR A 83 25.34 43.87 -48.48
C THR A 83 26.51 43.07 -49.04
N VAL A 84 26.99 43.48 -50.20
CA VAL A 84 28.19 42.91 -50.80
C VAL A 84 29.38 43.82 -50.46
N THR A 85 30.46 43.23 -50.02
CA THR A 85 31.74 43.86 -49.72
C THR A 85 32.88 43.08 -50.39
N TYR A 86 33.98 43.73 -50.68
CA TYR A 86 35.16 43.10 -51.26
C TYR A 86 36.40 43.53 -50.49
N ALA A 87 37.27 42.62 -50.14
CA ALA A 87 38.53 42.87 -49.46
C ALA A 87 39.56 41.79 -49.81
N GLY A 88 40.77 42.28 -50.23
CA GLY A 88 41.82 41.40 -50.76
C GLY A 88 41.33 40.67 -52.01
N LYS A 89 41.24 39.32 -51.94
CA LYS A 89 40.74 38.52 -53.06
C LYS A 89 39.32 37.95 -52.77
N THR A 90 38.63 38.40 -51.67
CA THR A 90 37.38 37.79 -51.23
C THR A 90 36.19 38.73 -51.32
N ALA A 91 35.20 38.33 -52.10
CA ALA A 91 33.87 38.92 -52.08
C ALA A 91 33.02 38.30 -50.98
N SER A 92 32.30 39.16 -50.26
CA SER A 92 31.45 38.74 -49.13
C SER A 92 30.04 39.28 -49.32
N PHE A 93 29.04 38.40 -49.21
CA PHE A 93 27.63 38.76 -49.19
C PHE A 93 27.09 38.51 -47.77
N LYS A 94 26.69 39.56 -47.06
CA LYS A 94 26.07 39.51 -45.76
C LYS A 94 24.56 39.70 -45.91
N PRO A 95 23.74 38.66 -45.65
CA PRO A 95 22.29 38.79 -45.66
C PRO A 95 21.80 39.86 -44.67
N THR A 96 20.81 40.67 -45.04
CA THR A 96 20.21 41.71 -44.20
C THR A 96 19.36 41.11 -43.08
N ALA A 97 18.72 39.96 -43.35
CA ALA A 97 17.97 39.17 -42.37
C ALA A 97 18.57 37.77 -42.28
N LEU A 98 18.26 37.05 -41.20
CA LEU A 98 18.65 35.64 -41.07
C LEU A 98 18.06 34.81 -42.22
N LEU A 99 18.84 33.86 -42.74
CA LEU A 99 18.39 32.88 -43.72
C LEU A 99 17.28 31.99 -43.12
N ALA A 100 16.33 31.60 -43.93
CA ALA A 100 15.22 30.71 -43.48
C ALA A 100 15.73 29.31 -43.15
N GLU A 101 15.03 28.63 -42.27
CA GLU A 101 15.33 27.24 -41.90
C GLU A 101 15.00 26.25 -43.03
N ASN A 102 15.70 25.13 -43.08
CA ASN A 102 15.49 24.02 -44.05
C ASN A 102 15.40 24.51 -45.50
N THR A 103 16.13 25.57 -45.84
CA THR A 103 16.04 26.18 -47.14
C THR A 103 17.36 26.00 -47.89
N THR A 104 17.25 25.61 -49.17
CA THR A 104 18.38 25.56 -50.08
C THR A 104 18.56 26.91 -50.75
N TYR A 105 19.76 27.40 -50.70
CA TYR A 105 20.19 28.67 -51.31
C TYR A 105 21.13 28.37 -52.46
N THR A 106 20.98 29.15 -53.53
CA THR A 106 21.91 29.17 -54.65
C THR A 106 22.65 30.51 -54.61
N ALA A 107 23.95 30.45 -54.50
CA ALA A 107 24.81 31.64 -54.62
C ALA A 107 25.49 31.61 -55.96
N LYS A 108 25.70 32.81 -56.51
CA LYS A 108 26.21 32.97 -57.84
C LYS A 108 27.12 34.19 -57.93
N ILE A 109 28.29 34.01 -58.52
CA ILE A 109 29.15 35.10 -59.08
C ILE A 109 28.91 35.10 -60.58
N THR A 110 28.48 36.25 -61.10
CA THR A 110 28.18 36.40 -62.54
C THR A 110 29.44 36.79 -63.35
N THR A 111 29.40 36.63 -64.68
CA THR A 111 30.45 37.03 -65.59
C THR A 111 30.69 38.55 -65.66
N LYS A 112 29.96 39.38 -64.91
CA LYS A 112 30.14 40.83 -64.79
C LYS A 112 31.32 41.20 -63.91
N VAL A 113 31.90 40.30 -63.13
CA VAL A 113 33.07 40.57 -62.30
C VAL A 113 34.32 40.52 -63.19
N LYS A 114 35.23 41.40 -62.95
CA LYS A 114 36.50 41.48 -63.69
C LYS A 114 37.68 41.72 -62.75
N ASP A 115 38.89 41.36 -63.20
CA ASP A 115 40.10 41.61 -62.45
C ASP A 115 40.56 43.10 -62.63
N LEU A 116 41.68 43.47 -62.01
CA LEU A 116 42.24 44.79 -62.10
C LEU A 116 42.79 45.13 -63.52
N MET A 117 42.98 44.11 -64.35
CA MET A 117 43.45 44.25 -65.72
C MET A 117 42.30 44.35 -66.75
N GLY A 118 41.05 44.13 -66.28
CA GLY A 118 39.84 44.18 -67.10
C GLY A 118 39.36 42.87 -67.65
N ASN A 119 39.99 41.72 -67.31
CA ASN A 119 39.57 40.40 -67.73
C ASN A 119 38.36 39.96 -66.97
N PHE A 120 37.30 39.50 -67.64
CA PHE A 120 36.05 39.05 -67.01
C PHE A 120 36.11 37.58 -66.57
N LEU A 121 35.34 37.23 -65.53
CA LEU A 121 35.05 35.85 -65.22
C LEU A 121 34.36 35.19 -66.41
N GLN A 122 34.96 34.15 -66.98
CA GLN A 122 34.51 33.56 -68.25
C GLN A 122 33.19 32.76 -68.14
N VAL A 123 32.94 32.17 -67.03
CA VAL A 123 31.75 31.37 -66.75
C VAL A 123 31.20 31.73 -65.37
N GLU A 124 29.86 31.87 -65.24
CA GLU A 124 29.23 32.10 -63.95
C GLU A 124 29.65 31.00 -62.99
N TYR A 125 30.07 31.37 -61.79
CA TYR A 125 30.32 30.37 -60.70
C TYR A 125 29.11 30.28 -59.84
N VAL A 126 28.50 29.09 -59.84
CA VAL A 126 27.27 28.80 -59.11
C VAL A 126 27.50 27.67 -58.08
N TRP A 127 27.10 27.90 -56.86
CA TRP A 127 27.12 26.85 -55.84
C TRP A 127 25.86 26.89 -55.00
N VAL A 128 25.54 25.77 -54.33
CA VAL A 128 24.37 25.61 -53.51
C VAL A 128 24.77 25.24 -52.08
N PHE A 129 23.98 25.67 -51.13
CA PHE A 129 24.09 25.26 -49.74
C PHE A 129 22.71 25.25 -49.10
N SER A 130 22.52 24.49 -47.98
CA SER A 130 21.25 24.44 -47.27
C SER A 130 21.45 24.76 -45.81
N THR A 131 20.54 25.57 -45.27
CA THR A 131 20.42 25.78 -43.82
C THR A 131 19.84 24.55 -43.13
N GLY A 132 20.16 24.37 -41.85
CA GLY A 132 19.62 23.29 -41.05
C GLY A 132 18.20 23.55 -40.54
N ALA A 133 17.64 22.58 -39.85
CA ALA A 133 16.45 22.78 -39.06
C ALA A 133 16.73 23.71 -37.88
N LEU A 134 15.79 24.59 -37.59
CA LEU A 134 15.87 25.42 -36.40
C LEU A 134 15.62 24.53 -35.15
N LEU A 135 16.67 24.33 -34.35
CA LEU A 135 16.57 23.59 -33.11
C LEU A 135 15.82 24.44 -32.06
N ARG A 136 14.51 24.19 -31.95
CA ARG A 136 13.67 24.86 -30.96
C ARG A 136 13.72 24.18 -29.61
N PRO A 137 13.73 24.93 -28.50
CA PRO A 137 13.63 24.34 -27.19
C PRO A 137 12.25 23.70 -26.99
N VAL A 138 12.24 22.55 -26.29
CA VAL A 138 11.03 21.87 -25.84
C VAL A 138 11.20 21.44 -24.38
N VAL A 139 10.13 21.45 -23.62
CA VAL A 139 10.10 20.87 -22.27
C VAL A 139 10.03 19.35 -22.40
N ILE A 140 11.01 18.65 -21.82
CA ILE A 140 11.09 17.19 -21.85
C ILE A 140 10.53 16.55 -20.59
N THR A 141 10.60 17.23 -19.44
CA THR A 141 9.98 16.78 -18.19
C THR A 141 9.44 17.98 -17.41
N ALA A 142 8.37 17.76 -16.66
CA ALA A 142 7.81 18.71 -15.71
C ALA A 142 7.60 18.04 -14.35
N ASP A 143 7.81 18.79 -13.27
CA ASP A 143 7.53 18.36 -11.92
C ASP A 143 6.79 19.49 -11.17
N PRO A 144 5.55 19.27 -10.70
CA PRO A 144 4.75 18.05 -10.82
C PRO A 144 4.48 17.64 -12.27
N ILE A 145 4.30 16.34 -12.53
CA ILE A 145 3.89 15.85 -13.85
C ILE A 145 2.47 16.32 -14.19
N ASN A 146 2.13 16.32 -15.46
CA ASN A 146 0.78 16.72 -15.88
C ASN A 146 -0.29 15.83 -15.23
N ASN A 147 -1.36 16.47 -14.72
CA ASN A 147 -2.46 15.85 -13.96
C ASN A 147 -2.05 15.17 -12.65
N ALA A 148 -0.90 15.50 -12.08
CA ALA A 148 -0.53 15.06 -10.74
C ALA A 148 -1.59 15.49 -9.71
N ILE A 149 -1.90 14.62 -8.78
CA ILE A 149 -2.81 14.88 -7.65
C ILE A 149 -2.05 14.81 -6.33
N ALA A 150 -2.65 15.30 -5.26
CA ALA A 150 -2.05 15.32 -3.92
C ALA A 150 -0.64 15.95 -3.92
N VAL A 151 -0.44 17.01 -4.70
CA VAL A 151 0.84 17.73 -4.75
C VAL A 151 1.02 18.55 -3.46
N PRO A 152 2.18 18.43 -2.77
CA PRO A 152 2.46 19.21 -1.56
C PRO A 152 2.25 20.71 -1.74
N LEU A 153 1.72 21.38 -0.71
CA LEU A 153 1.40 22.81 -0.78
C LEU A 153 2.64 23.71 -0.93
N ASN A 154 3.81 23.23 -0.58
CA ASN A 154 5.10 23.93 -0.70
C ASN A 154 5.94 23.43 -1.87
N LYS A 155 5.33 22.77 -2.86
CA LYS A 155 6.03 22.17 -4.00
C LYS A 155 6.74 23.24 -4.83
N THR A 156 8.03 23.01 -5.10
CA THR A 156 8.76 23.69 -6.18
C THR A 156 8.30 23.12 -7.52
N ILE A 157 7.89 23.97 -8.43
CA ILE A 157 7.39 23.59 -9.75
C ILE A 157 8.53 23.76 -10.75
N SER A 158 8.83 22.73 -11.55
CA SER A 158 9.97 22.80 -12.47
C SER A 158 9.66 22.26 -13.86
N ALA A 159 10.43 22.75 -14.84
CA ALA A 159 10.41 22.28 -16.20
C ALA A 159 11.85 22.11 -16.70
N THR A 160 12.18 20.93 -17.25
CA THR A 160 13.50 20.64 -17.82
C THR A 160 13.41 20.67 -19.34
N PHE A 161 14.33 21.37 -19.96
CA PHE A 161 14.40 21.54 -21.40
C PHE A 161 15.38 20.56 -22.04
N ASN A 162 15.21 20.32 -23.34
CA ASN A 162 16.11 19.50 -24.15
C ASN A 162 17.46 20.17 -24.47
N MET A 163 17.57 21.47 -24.23
CA MET A 163 18.77 22.28 -24.52
C MET A 163 18.89 23.47 -23.58
N ALA A 164 20.05 24.12 -23.59
CA ALA A 164 20.31 25.32 -22.79
C ALA A 164 19.40 26.48 -23.19
N MET A 165 18.76 27.09 -22.19
CA MET A 165 17.90 28.25 -22.35
C MET A 165 18.65 29.54 -22.05
N ASN A 166 18.17 30.66 -22.58
CA ASN A 166 18.59 31.99 -22.19
C ASN A 166 17.91 32.35 -20.85
N PRO A 167 18.66 32.46 -19.73
CA PRO A 167 18.06 32.67 -18.40
C PRO A 167 17.23 33.95 -18.30
N SER A 168 17.58 35.00 -19.04
CA SER A 168 16.87 36.29 -19.02
C SER A 168 15.44 36.16 -19.56
N THR A 169 15.18 35.16 -20.39
CA THR A 169 13.86 34.89 -20.98
C THR A 169 12.98 34.00 -20.09
N LEU A 170 13.53 33.43 -19.01
CA LEU A 170 12.80 32.61 -18.05
C LEU A 170 12.41 33.49 -16.85
N ASN A 171 11.26 34.11 -16.92
CA ASN A 171 10.77 35.10 -15.95
C ASN A 171 9.25 34.97 -15.75
N SER A 172 8.65 35.82 -14.92
CA SER A 172 7.22 35.77 -14.56
C SER A 172 6.26 35.97 -15.76
N THR A 173 6.74 36.45 -16.91
CA THR A 173 5.92 36.57 -18.12
C THR A 173 5.95 35.33 -18.99
N THR A 174 6.98 34.48 -18.83
CA THR A 174 7.22 33.30 -19.65
C THR A 174 7.06 31.98 -18.88
N PHE A 175 7.29 31.98 -17.56
CA PHE A 175 6.99 30.85 -16.67
C PHE A 175 5.88 31.29 -15.72
N LYS A 176 4.65 30.91 -16.00
CA LYS A 176 3.46 31.32 -15.28
C LYS A 176 2.88 30.15 -14.49
N VAL A 177 2.48 30.40 -13.26
CA VAL A 177 1.70 29.47 -12.44
C VAL A 177 0.41 30.16 -12.05
N ASN A 178 -0.73 29.57 -12.38
CA ASN A 178 -2.03 30.17 -12.16
C ASN A 178 -2.95 29.22 -11.37
N GLN A 179 -3.78 29.79 -10.50
CA GLN A 179 -4.92 29.11 -9.90
C GLN A 179 -6.19 29.77 -10.46
N GLY A 180 -6.81 29.10 -11.43
CA GLY A 180 -7.86 29.71 -12.25
C GLY A 180 -7.33 30.95 -12.97
N VAL A 181 -7.92 32.12 -12.73
CA VAL A 181 -7.48 33.41 -13.29
C VAL A 181 -6.42 34.12 -12.45
N SER A 182 -6.14 33.65 -11.25
CA SER A 182 -5.22 34.28 -10.32
C SER A 182 -3.79 33.82 -10.55
N VAL A 183 -2.86 34.76 -10.71
CA VAL A 183 -1.44 34.49 -10.85
C VAL A 183 -0.83 34.19 -9.49
N VAL A 184 -0.06 33.12 -9.38
CA VAL A 184 0.72 32.76 -8.20
C VAL A 184 2.03 33.55 -8.21
N ALA A 185 2.33 34.24 -7.11
CA ALA A 185 3.62 34.90 -6.92
C ALA A 185 4.70 33.87 -6.57
N GLY A 186 5.90 34.01 -7.16
CA GLY A 186 7.02 33.11 -6.92
C GLY A 186 8.33 33.59 -7.52
N THR A 187 9.40 32.91 -7.16
CA THR A 187 10.76 33.16 -7.68
C THR A 187 11.12 32.10 -8.70
N ILE A 188 11.66 32.57 -9.86
CA ILE A 188 12.12 31.69 -10.92
C ILE A 188 13.64 31.63 -10.89
N THR A 189 14.19 30.44 -10.97
CA THR A 189 15.61 30.15 -11.08
C THR A 189 15.86 29.21 -12.25
N TYR A 190 17.04 29.28 -12.84
CA TYR A 190 17.43 28.37 -13.92
C TYR A 190 18.82 27.81 -13.66
N VAL A 191 18.93 26.49 -13.56
CA VAL A 191 20.19 25.77 -13.30
C VAL A 191 20.29 24.56 -14.24
N GLY A 192 21.42 24.44 -14.93
CA GLY A 192 21.61 23.40 -15.94
C GLY A 192 20.61 23.54 -17.09
N LEU A 193 19.69 22.62 -17.22
CA LEU A 193 18.61 22.64 -18.21
C LEU A 193 17.22 22.82 -17.55
N THR A 194 17.15 23.08 -16.24
CA THR A 194 15.90 23.12 -15.48
C THR A 194 15.58 24.52 -15.00
N ALA A 195 14.39 25.01 -15.36
CA ALA A 195 13.77 26.17 -14.76
C ALA A 195 12.89 25.74 -13.58
N SER A 196 13.01 26.41 -12.45
CA SER A 196 12.28 26.12 -11.21
C SER A 196 11.54 27.35 -10.73
N PHE A 197 10.27 27.17 -10.37
CA PHE A 197 9.42 28.19 -9.76
C PHE A 197 9.15 27.80 -8.30
N VAL A 198 9.53 28.66 -7.37
CA VAL A 198 9.26 28.50 -5.93
C VAL A 198 8.16 29.48 -5.55
N PRO A 199 6.95 29.02 -5.16
CA PRO A 199 5.89 29.90 -4.70
C PRO A 199 6.32 30.71 -3.48
N THR A 200 5.97 31.98 -3.42
CA THR A 200 6.28 32.87 -2.28
C THR A 200 5.50 32.48 -1.01
N SER A 201 4.32 31.90 -1.18
CA SER A 201 3.47 31.36 -0.10
C SER A 201 3.01 29.94 -0.48
N PRO A 202 2.69 29.08 0.50
CA PRO A 202 2.12 27.76 0.20
C PRO A 202 0.91 27.86 -0.73
N LEU A 203 0.82 26.93 -1.64
CA LEU A 203 -0.33 26.79 -2.55
C LEU A 203 -1.60 26.49 -1.76
N LEU A 204 -2.77 26.89 -2.26
CA LEU A 204 -4.03 26.59 -1.62
C LEU A 204 -4.35 25.08 -1.73
N PRO A 205 -4.89 24.45 -0.69
CA PRO A 205 -5.22 23.02 -0.70
C PRO A 205 -6.40 22.72 -1.62
N ASN A 206 -6.39 21.51 -2.19
CA ASN A 206 -7.46 21.00 -3.07
C ASN A 206 -7.79 21.96 -4.22
N LYS A 207 -6.76 22.52 -4.87
CA LYS A 207 -6.92 23.41 -6.02
C LYS A 207 -6.15 22.90 -7.22
N VAL A 208 -6.74 23.13 -8.39
CA VAL A 208 -6.05 22.90 -9.67
C VAL A 208 -5.20 24.13 -9.99
N TYR A 209 -3.93 23.88 -10.31
CA TYR A 209 -2.99 24.87 -10.80
C TYR A 209 -2.65 24.57 -12.24
N THR A 210 -2.59 25.62 -13.07
CA THR A 210 -2.14 25.55 -14.46
C THR A 210 -0.79 26.22 -14.56
N VAL A 211 0.16 25.52 -15.12
CA VAL A 211 1.52 26.03 -15.38
C VAL A 211 1.70 26.20 -16.87
N THR A 212 2.30 27.31 -17.27
CA THR A 212 2.56 27.63 -18.68
C THR A 212 3.98 28.12 -18.86
N ILE A 213 4.74 27.47 -19.72
CA ILE A 213 5.97 28.03 -20.30
C ILE A 213 5.58 28.56 -21.69
N THR A 214 5.63 29.88 -21.86
CA THR A 214 5.19 30.50 -23.12
C THR A 214 6.29 30.47 -24.20
N THR A 215 5.91 30.72 -25.44
CA THR A 215 6.83 30.90 -26.59
C THR A 215 7.81 32.05 -26.40
N GLY A 216 7.62 32.91 -25.39
CA GLY A 216 8.62 33.93 -25.00
C GLY A 216 9.89 33.34 -24.39
N ALA A 217 9.87 32.08 -23.92
CA ALA A 217 11.07 31.39 -23.48
C ALA A 217 11.93 30.97 -24.68
N LYS A 218 13.22 31.35 -24.65
CA LYS A 218 14.15 31.16 -25.76
C LYS A 218 15.37 30.36 -25.32
N ASN A 219 16.00 29.67 -26.26
CA ASN A 219 17.28 29.01 -26.02
C ASN A 219 18.45 30.03 -25.98
N SER A 220 19.66 29.55 -25.70
CA SER A 220 20.88 30.36 -25.65
C SER A 220 21.24 31.04 -26.99
N LEU A 221 20.62 30.60 -28.09
CA LEU A 221 20.77 31.18 -29.44
C LEU A 221 19.58 32.09 -29.79
N ASP A 222 18.80 32.52 -28.83
CA ASP A 222 17.61 33.39 -28.96
C ASP A 222 16.45 32.78 -29.78
N THR A 223 16.45 31.48 -29.98
CA THR A 223 15.37 30.77 -30.65
C THR A 223 14.25 30.43 -29.68
N ALA A 224 13.03 30.84 -30.00
CA ALA A 224 11.83 30.65 -29.20
C ALA A 224 11.29 29.21 -29.28
N MET A 225 10.55 28.81 -28.26
CA MET A 225 9.71 27.60 -28.31
C MET A 225 8.70 27.70 -29.46
N ALA A 226 8.32 26.54 -30.04
CA ALA A 226 7.36 26.50 -31.15
C ALA A 226 5.92 26.80 -30.72
N ALA A 227 5.56 26.40 -29.50
CA ALA A 227 4.25 26.59 -28.89
C ALA A 227 4.40 26.68 -27.37
N ASP A 228 3.38 27.21 -26.70
CA ASP A 228 3.32 27.22 -25.26
C ASP A 228 3.23 25.77 -24.74
N TYR A 229 3.96 25.46 -23.66
CA TYR A 229 3.87 24.20 -22.94
C TYR A 229 3.01 24.40 -21.70
N ILE A 230 1.87 23.70 -21.66
CA ILE A 230 0.87 23.87 -20.60
C ILE A 230 0.65 22.52 -19.91
N TRP A 231 0.67 22.53 -18.57
CA TRP A 231 0.28 21.36 -17.76
C TRP A 231 -0.44 21.79 -16.50
N ASN A 232 -1.14 20.83 -15.90
CA ASN A 232 -1.94 21.06 -14.70
C ASN A 232 -1.54 20.08 -13.59
N PHE A 233 -1.77 20.48 -12.34
CA PHE A 233 -1.72 19.59 -11.18
C PHE A 233 -2.72 20.04 -10.13
N THR A 234 -3.10 19.11 -9.24
CA THR A 234 -4.00 19.38 -8.11
C THR A 234 -3.24 19.23 -6.82
N THR A 235 -3.32 20.26 -5.98
CA THR A 235 -2.69 20.24 -4.66
C THR A 235 -3.40 19.28 -3.71
N ASP A 236 -2.66 18.86 -2.68
CA ASP A 236 -3.14 18.00 -1.61
C ASP A 236 -4.28 18.63 -0.81
N ILE A 237 -5.08 17.80 -0.15
CA ILE A 237 -6.14 18.23 0.77
C ILE A 237 -5.59 18.35 2.19
N VAL A 238 -6.14 19.25 2.97
CA VAL A 238 -5.88 19.27 4.42
C VAL A 238 -6.59 18.10 5.08
N PRO A 239 -5.88 17.22 5.80
CA PRO A 239 -6.52 16.09 6.47
C PRO A 239 -7.39 16.56 7.64
N THR A 240 -8.53 15.87 7.81
CA THR A 240 -9.45 16.06 8.94
C THR A 240 -9.84 14.69 9.50
N VAL A 241 -10.21 14.63 10.77
CA VAL A 241 -10.85 13.46 11.37
C VAL A 241 -12.33 13.47 10.99
N THR A 242 -12.80 12.40 10.37
CA THR A 242 -14.18 12.26 9.86
C THR A 242 -15.08 11.46 10.79
N ALA A 243 -14.50 10.53 11.56
CA ALA A 243 -15.21 9.70 12.53
C ALA A 243 -14.26 9.23 13.62
N THR A 244 -14.80 8.96 14.82
CA THR A 244 -14.06 8.34 15.93
C THR A 244 -14.88 7.24 16.56
N ASP A 245 -14.18 6.24 17.11
CA ASP A 245 -14.76 5.24 17.99
C ASP A 245 -13.85 5.10 19.22
N PRO A 246 -14.35 5.42 20.42
CA PRO A 246 -15.69 5.91 20.75
C PRO A 246 -15.98 7.27 20.12
N VAL A 247 -17.26 7.53 19.81
CA VAL A 247 -17.68 8.87 19.36
C VAL A 247 -17.52 9.89 20.48
N ASN A 248 -17.45 11.17 20.12
CA ASN A 248 -17.33 12.22 21.13
C ASN A 248 -18.51 12.20 22.12
N ASN A 249 -18.20 12.27 23.42
CA ASN A 249 -19.13 12.17 24.53
C ASN A 249 -19.84 10.80 24.67
N ALA A 250 -19.28 9.74 24.06
CA ALA A 250 -19.78 8.38 24.29
C ALA A 250 -19.72 8.02 25.79
N ILE A 251 -20.73 7.32 26.26
CA ILE A 251 -20.81 6.79 27.64
C ILE A 251 -20.85 5.26 27.58
N ASN A 252 -20.62 4.62 28.71
CA ASN A 252 -20.59 3.15 28.84
C ASN A 252 -19.60 2.46 27.91
N VAL A 253 -18.47 3.13 27.63
CA VAL A 253 -17.40 2.57 26.81
C VAL A 253 -16.71 1.43 27.54
N ALA A 254 -16.43 0.35 26.85
CA ALA A 254 -15.78 -0.82 27.42
C ALA A 254 -14.35 -0.50 27.92
N LEU A 255 -13.92 -1.19 28.99
CA LEU A 255 -12.62 -0.90 29.62
C LEU A 255 -11.42 -1.23 28.74
N ASN A 256 -11.59 -2.10 27.77
CA ASN A 256 -10.57 -2.53 26.82
C ASN A 256 -10.70 -1.89 25.44
N GLN A 257 -11.52 -0.81 25.31
CA GLN A 257 -11.79 -0.14 24.06
C GLN A 257 -10.50 0.25 23.32
N THR A 258 -10.39 -0.15 22.07
CA THR A 258 -9.43 0.43 21.14
C THR A 258 -10.01 1.75 20.62
N VAL A 259 -9.31 2.84 20.85
CA VAL A 259 -9.76 4.17 20.41
C VAL A 259 -9.31 4.38 18.98
N THR A 260 -10.25 4.72 18.08
CA THR A 260 -9.93 4.91 16.65
C THR A 260 -10.31 6.29 16.13
N ALA A 261 -9.61 6.74 15.11
CA ALA A 261 -9.91 7.95 14.37
C ALA A 261 -9.75 7.69 12.86
N ASN A 262 -10.80 8.00 12.08
CA ASN A 262 -10.78 7.91 10.62
C ASN A 262 -10.46 9.27 10.02
N PHE A 263 -9.57 9.32 9.04
CA PHE A 263 -9.18 10.55 8.35
C PHE A 263 -9.87 10.70 7.00
N SER A 264 -9.99 11.93 6.53
CA SER A 264 -10.54 12.28 5.21
C SER A 264 -9.65 11.87 4.04
N THR A 265 -8.38 11.55 4.29
CA THR A 265 -7.38 11.14 3.29
C THR A 265 -6.38 10.18 3.89
N ILE A 266 -5.57 9.56 3.03
CA ILE A 266 -4.44 8.73 3.46
C ILE A 266 -3.41 9.61 4.16
N MET A 267 -2.96 9.18 5.36
CA MET A 267 -1.97 9.87 6.17
C MET A 267 -0.57 9.28 5.96
N ASP A 268 0.45 10.07 6.27
CA ASP A 268 1.80 9.57 6.46
C ASP A 268 1.86 8.79 7.77
N GLY A 269 1.90 7.45 7.67
CA GLY A 269 1.89 6.55 8.82
C GLY A 269 3.03 6.80 9.81
N THR A 270 4.15 7.39 9.40
CA THR A 270 5.26 7.74 10.30
C THR A 270 4.90 8.87 11.25
N THR A 271 3.96 9.72 10.84
CA THR A 271 3.44 10.84 11.65
C THR A 271 2.30 10.42 12.57
N ILE A 272 1.76 9.20 12.43
CA ILE A 272 0.72 8.65 13.30
C ILE A 272 1.39 7.75 14.34
N ASN A 273 1.64 8.31 15.51
CA ASN A 273 2.42 7.66 16.57
C ASN A 273 1.98 8.17 17.96
N ALA A 274 2.62 7.71 19.03
CA ALA A 274 2.27 8.04 20.41
C ALA A 274 2.40 9.54 20.78
N THR A 275 3.05 10.35 19.95
CA THR A 275 3.12 11.82 20.17
C THR A 275 2.00 12.58 19.46
N THR A 276 1.42 11.98 18.42
CA THR A 276 0.36 12.59 17.61
C THR A 276 -1.02 11.99 17.87
N PHE A 277 -1.09 10.74 18.35
CA PHE A 277 -2.33 10.15 18.85
C PHE A 277 -2.15 9.81 20.34
N THR A 278 -2.77 10.58 21.18
CA THR A 278 -2.65 10.46 22.65
C THR A 278 -4.01 10.18 23.30
N LEU A 279 -3.99 9.44 24.39
CA LEU A 279 -5.13 9.23 25.29
C LEU A 279 -4.74 9.67 26.70
N LYS A 280 -5.61 10.40 27.40
CA LYS A 280 -5.36 10.89 28.75
C LYS A 280 -6.57 10.67 29.66
N GLN A 281 -6.28 10.47 30.96
CA GLN A 281 -7.20 10.59 32.07
C GLN A 281 -6.87 11.88 32.82
N GLY A 282 -7.67 12.90 32.66
CA GLY A 282 -7.31 14.24 33.11
C GLY A 282 -5.99 14.71 32.49
N THR A 283 -4.95 14.93 33.31
CA THR A 283 -3.61 15.29 32.84
C THR A 283 -2.69 14.08 32.62
N THR A 284 -3.07 12.89 33.12
CA THR A 284 -2.25 11.69 33.08
C THR A 284 -2.35 10.99 31.72
N ALA A 285 -1.21 10.79 31.06
CA ALA A 285 -1.15 10.06 29.81
C ALA A 285 -1.37 8.55 30.03
N ILE A 286 -2.17 7.93 29.18
CA ILE A 286 -2.36 6.48 29.13
C ILE A 286 -1.33 5.88 28.18
N THR A 287 -0.65 4.85 28.63
CA THR A 287 0.27 4.07 27.77
C THR A 287 -0.53 3.18 26.83
N GLY A 288 -0.08 3.07 25.58
CA GLY A 288 -0.75 2.25 24.58
C GLY A 288 0.06 2.13 23.30
N THR A 289 -0.42 1.29 22.40
CA THR A 289 0.16 1.09 21.07
C THR A 289 -0.66 1.83 20.03
N VAL A 290 0.01 2.67 19.23
CA VAL A 290 -0.62 3.34 18.08
C VAL A 290 -0.29 2.57 16.82
N THR A 291 -1.31 2.28 16.02
CA THR A 291 -1.19 1.66 14.70
C THR A 291 -1.97 2.47 13.67
N TYR A 292 -1.57 2.37 12.40
CA TYR A 292 -2.26 3.04 11.30
C TYR A 292 -2.42 2.09 10.12
N SER A 293 -3.63 2.01 9.56
CA SER A 293 -3.94 1.19 8.39
C SER A 293 -5.06 1.83 7.56
N GLY A 294 -4.86 1.89 6.24
CA GLY A 294 -5.81 2.56 5.35
C GLY A 294 -5.94 4.04 5.68
N THR A 295 -7.09 4.47 6.16
CA THR A 295 -7.35 5.84 6.67
C THR A 295 -7.60 5.88 8.17
N THR A 296 -7.38 4.78 8.91
CA THR A 296 -7.73 4.63 10.32
C THR A 296 -6.48 4.57 11.20
N ALA A 297 -6.39 5.49 12.15
CA ALA A 297 -5.48 5.39 13.28
C ALA A 297 -6.17 4.69 14.45
N SER A 298 -5.43 3.83 15.16
CA SER A 298 -5.92 3.08 16.32
C SER A 298 -4.96 3.24 17.49
N PHE A 299 -5.50 3.55 18.65
CA PHE A 299 -4.77 3.57 19.93
C PHE A 299 -5.31 2.44 20.81
N LYS A 300 -4.51 1.42 21.07
CA LYS A 300 -4.85 0.33 22.00
C LYS A 300 -4.17 0.57 23.34
N PRO A 301 -4.92 0.85 24.43
CA PRO A 301 -4.35 0.95 25.77
C PRO A 301 -3.62 -0.34 26.16
N THR A 302 -2.49 -0.21 26.88
CA THR A 302 -1.72 -1.37 27.38
C THR A 302 -2.47 -2.10 28.50
N ASN A 303 -3.16 -1.33 29.34
CA ASN A 303 -3.98 -1.86 30.43
C ASN A 303 -5.45 -1.45 30.24
N PRO A 304 -6.40 -2.21 30.80
CA PRO A 304 -7.80 -1.78 30.81
C PRO A 304 -7.98 -0.39 31.40
N LEU A 305 -8.92 0.36 30.83
CA LEU A 305 -9.29 1.69 31.32
C LEU A 305 -10.01 1.57 32.67
N VAL A 306 -10.01 2.63 33.47
CA VAL A 306 -10.64 2.66 34.79
C VAL A 306 -12.15 2.86 34.64
N LEU A 307 -12.95 2.18 35.47
CA LEU A 307 -14.41 2.30 35.54
C LEU A 307 -14.86 3.76 35.78
N GLY A 308 -15.98 4.13 35.17
CA GLY A 308 -16.67 5.42 35.40
C GLY A 308 -15.82 6.66 35.12
N THR A 309 -14.82 6.53 34.29
CA THR A 309 -13.77 7.54 34.10
C THR A 309 -13.88 8.22 32.75
N VAL A 310 -13.72 9.53 32.73
CA VAL A 310 -13.65 10.32 31.49
C VAL A 310 -12.24 10.26 30.94
N TYR A 311 -12.13 9.93 29.65
CA TYR A 311 -10.90 9.94 28.88
C TYR A 311 -10.96 10.99 27.79
N THR A 312 -9.82 11.62 27.53
CA THR A 312 -9.65 12.58 26.43
C THR A 312 -8.67 12.00 25.43
N ALA A 313 -9.13 11.81 24.22
CA ALA A 313 -8.29 11.42 23.10
C ALA A 313 -7.96 12.63 22.22
N THR A 314 -6.77 12.67 21.67
CA THR A 314 -6.30 13.78 20.83
C THR A 314 -5.50 13.26 19.65
N ILE A 315 -5.87 13.71 18.44
CA ILE A 315 -4.99 13.71 17.28
C ILE A 315 -4.42 15.11 17.15
N THR A 316 -3.10 15.25 17.24
CA THR A 316 -2.46 16.57 17.13
C THR A 316 -2.30 16.99 15.66
N ASN A 317 -2.10 18.29 15.43
CA ASN A 317 -1.78 18.84 14.10
C ASN A 317 -0.39 18.40 13.57
N GLY A 318 0.38 17.66 14.35
CA GLY A 318 1.58 16.95 13.87
C GLY A 318 1.26 15.79 12.93
N ALA A 319 0.02 15.29 12.91
CA ALA A 319 -0.43 14.29 11.94
C ALA A 319 -0.55 14.92 10.54
N LYS A 320 0.08 14.27 9.53
CA LYS A 320 0.19 14.78 8.16
C LYS A 320 -0.41 13.81 7.15
N SER A 321 -0.92 14.35 6.04
CA SER A 321 -1.29 13.53 4.88
C SER A 321 -0.05 12.82 4.31
N ALA A 322 -0.25 11.85 3.42
CA ALA A 322 0.82 11.16 2.70
C ALA A 322 1.69 12.13 1.87
N ALA A 323 1.15 13.27 1.45
CA ALA A 323 1.87 14.32 0.76
C ALA A 323 2.56 15.33 1.70
N GLY A 324 2.45 15.14 3.02
CA GLY A 324 3.11 15.96 4.04
C GLY A 324 2.30 17.19 4.51
N THR A 325 1.04 17.35 4.11
CA THR A 325 0.15 18.43 4.56
C THR A 325 -0.33 18.15 5.99
N PRO A 326 -0.06 19.02 6.98
CA PRO A 326 -0.50 18.81 8.36
C PRO A 326 -1.99 19.10 8.54
N MET A 327 -2.59 18.58 9.61
CA MET A 327 -3.89 19.03 10.09
C MET A 327 -3.81 20.50 10.52
N VAL A 328 -4.89 21.27 10.33
CA VAL A 328 -4.93 22.70 10.73
C VAL A 328 -4.82 22.86 12.24
N SER A 329 -5.50 21.99 12.99
CA SER A 329 -5.59 22.05 14.46
C SER A 329 -5.67 20.66 15.05
N ASN A 330 -5.45 20.56 16.34
CA ASN A 330 -5.68 19.34 17.09
C ASN A 330 -7.17 18.96 17.03
N TYR A 331 -7.44 17.68 16.87
CA TYR A 331 -8.77 17.11 17.03
C TYR A 331 -8.87 16.42 18.39
N VAL A 332 -9.78 16.87 19.23
CA VAL A 332 -9.93 16.43 20.63
C VAL A 332 -11.35 15.92 20.84
N TRP A 333 -11.49 14.75 21.45
CA TRP A 333 -12.79 14.21 21.85
C TRP A 333 -12.69 13.47 23.18
N ASN A 334 -13.84 13.31 23.84
CA ASN A 334 -13.94 12.69 25.15
C ASN A 334 -14.90 11.49 25.08
N PHE A 335 -14.70 10.55 25.99
CA PHE A 335 -15.65 9.47 26.24
C PHE A 335 -15.57 9.06 27.71
N THR A 336 -16.61 8.40 28.21
CA THR A 336 -16.70 7.91 29.58
C THR A 336 -16.85 6.39 29.57
N THR A 337 -16.01 5.70 30.31
CA THR A 337 -16.09 4.25 30.48
C THR A 337 -17.33 3.84 31.28
N ILE A 338 -17.71 2.57 31.13
CA ILE A 338 -18.78 1.97 31.94
C ILE A 338 -18.53 2.19 33.43
N SER A 339 -19.57 2.55 34.17
CA SER A 339 -19.46 2.89 35.62
C SER A 339 -19.68 1.70 36.54
N THR A 340 -20.34 0.66 36.04
CA THR A 340 -20.55 -0.61 36.76
C THR A 340 -20.05 -1.76 35.92
N PRO A 341 -19.33 -2.74 36.50
CA PRO A 341 -18.98 -3.96 35.76
C PRO A 341 -20.24 -4.62 35.18
N PRO A 342 -20.17 -5.25 34.01
CA PRO A 342 -21.28 -6.08 33.54
C PRO A 342 -21.67 -7.11 34.59
N ALA A 343 -22.97 -7.32 34.80
CA ALA A 343 -23.43 -8.33 35.72
C ALA A 343 -22.91 -9.72 35.30
N ALA A 344 -22.36 -10.46 36.25
CA ALA A 344 -21.87 -11.82 35.97
C ALA A 344 -23.00 -12.70 35.43
N ILE A 345 -22.78 -13.33 34.29
CA ILE A 345 -23.69 -14.37 33.80
C ILE A 345 -23.38 -15.62 34.59
N ILE A 346 -24.24 -15.94 35.58
CA ILE A 346 -24.10 -17.15 36.40
C ILE A 346 -24.85 -18.26 35.68
N ILE A 347 -24.16 -19.36 35.37
CA ILE A 347 -24.74 -20.62 34.90
C ILE A 347 -24.66 -21.59 36.05
N ASP A 348 -25.81 -21.91 36.64
CA ASP A 348 -25.88 -22.85 37.74
C ASP A 348 -25.85 -24.28 37.22
N LEU A 349 -24.84 -25.03 37.59
CA LEU A 349 -24.68 -26.44 37.28
C LEU A 349 -25.28 -27.35 38.37
N GLY A 350 -25.71 -26.78 39.51
CA GLY A 350 -26.24 -27.56 40.63
C GLY A 350 -25.32 -28.73 41.03
N THR A 351 -25.90 -29.89 41.21
CA THR A 351 -25.15 -31.11 41.53
C THR A 351 -24.27 -31.62 40.39
N ALA A 352 -24.50 -31.19 39.15
CA ALA A 352 -23.62 -31.51 38.03
C ALA A 352 -22.25 -30.82 38.14
N SER A 353 -22.09 -29.81 38.97
CA SER A 353 -20.85 -29.04 39.14
C SER A 353 -19.67 -29.88 39.66
N VAL A 354 -19.92 -30.98 40.36
CA VAL A 354 -18.84 -31.85 40.89
C VAL A 354 -18.37 -32.91 39.90
N PHE A 355 -19.03 -33.05 38.75
CA PHE A 355 -18.68 -34.08 37.78
C PHE A 355 -17.67 -33.52 36.73
N GLY A 356 -16.57 -34.25 36.57
CA GLY A 356 -15.64 -34.03 35.47
C GLY A 356 -16.14 -34.64 34.15
N ALA A 357 -16.77 -35.83 34.26
CA ALA A 357 -17.45 -36.47 33.15
C ALA A 357 -18.81 -37.03 33.60
N PHE A 358 -19.83 -36.85 32.74
CA PHE A 358 -21.15 -37.38 32.98
C PHE A 358 -21.73 -37.98 31.68
N GLY A 359 -22.02 -39.29 31.71
CA GLY A 359 -22.39 -40.08 30.53
C GLY A 359 -23.88 -40.38 30.42
N GLY A 360 -24.75 -39.38 30.62
CA GLY A 360 -26.19 -39.51 30.42
C GLY A 360 -26.77 -40.85 30.95
N ASN A 361 -27.52 -41.54 30.11
CA ASN A 361 -28.04 -42.87 30.37
C ASN A 361 -27.28 -44.00 29.63
N ALA A 362 -26.12 -43.70 29.03
CA ALA A 362 -25.36 -44.65 28.19
C ALA A 362 -23.96 -44.99 28.75
N GLY A 363 -23.57 -44.39 29.87
CA GLY A 363 -22.33 -44.75 30.57
C GLY A 363 -21.09 -43.92 30.20
N ILE A 364 -19.94 -44.35 30.70
CA ILE A 364 -18.64 -43.69 30.49
C ILE A 364 -17.60 -44.77 30.20
N THR A 365 -16.84 -44.56 29.12
CA THR A 365 -15.79 -45.49 28.69
C THR A 365 -14.44 -44.82 28.67
N ASN A 366 -13.46 -45.44 29.33
CA ASN A 366 -12.05 -45.13 29.13
C ASN A 366 -11.40 -46.21 28.23
N GLN A 367 -10.63 -45.79 27.27
CA GLN A 367 -9.91 -46.66 26.33
C GLN A 367 -8.39 -46.47 26.39
N GLY A 368 -7.85 -45.93 27.50
CA GLY A 368 -6.43 -45.67 27.69
C GLY A 368 -5.94 -45.89 29.12
N LEU A 369 -4.63 -45.82 29.32
CA LEU A 369 -3.96 -46.07 30.59
C LEU A 369 -3.77 -44.83 31.48
N ASN A 370 -3.87 -43.63 30.88
CA ASN A 370 -3.49 -42.40 31.55
C ASN A 370 -4.66 -41.43 31.74
N THR A 371 -5.89 -41.92 31.77
CA THR A 371 -7.04 -41.05 32.02
C THR A 371 -7.16 -40.72 33.49
N VAL A 372 -7.26 -39.43 33.82
CA VAL A 372 -7.36 -38.95 35.21
C VAL A 372 -8.45 -37.88 35.31
N ILE A 373 -9.31 -38.01 36.31
CA ILE A 373 -10.30 -36.98 36.68
C ILE A 373 -9.85 -36.33 37.99
N ASN A 374 -9.33 -35.13 37.90
CA ASN A 374 -8.86 -34.34 39.04
C ASN A 374 -9.97 -33.45 39.59
N ASN A 375 -10.06 -33.35 40.93
CA ASN A 375 -11.00 -32.48 41.66
C ASN A 375 -12.49 -32.76 41.32
N GLY A 376 -12.81 -33.94 40.79
CA GLY A 376 -14.16 -34.22 40.34
C GLY A 376 -14.51 -35.70 40.30
N SER A 377 -15.79 -35.95 40.16
CA SER A 377 -16.42 -37.25 40.07
C SER A 377 -16.77 -37.62 38.63
N ILE A 378 -17.13 -38.87 38.37
CA ILE A 378 -17.80 -39.26 37.14
C ILE A 378 -19.15 -39.90 37.46
N GLY A 379 -20.08 -39.91 36.50
CA GLY A 379 -21.38 -40.50 36.73
C GLY A 379 -22.23 -40.74 35.51
N THR A 380 -23.20 -41.62 35.68
CA THR A 380 -24.22 -41.94 34.68
C THR A 380 -25.50 -42.40 35.39
N THR A 381 -26.64 -42.19 34.79
CA THR A 381 -27.90 -42.81 35.24
C THR A 381 -28.03 -44.26 34.75
N ALA A 382 -27.10 -44.74 33.94
CA ALA A 382 -27.04 -46.14 33.52
C ALA A 382 -26.50 -47.06 34.62
N ALA A 383 -26.59 -48.39 34.38
CA ALA A 383 -26.01 -49.41 35.24
C ALA A 383 -24.48 -49.24 35.38
N SER A 384 -23.94 -49.63 36.54
CA SER A 384 -22.49 -49.57 36.80
C SER A 384 -21.65 -50.33 35.77
N THR A 385 -22.21 -51.37 35.16
CA THR A 385 -21.57 -52.15 34.07
C THR A 385 -21.31 -51.38 32.81
N LEU A 386 -21.94 -50.21 32.64
CA LEU A 386 -21.70 -49.29 31.54
C LEU A 386 -20.63 -48.21 31.85
N ILE A 387 -20.02 -48.28 33.02
CA ILE A 387 -18.78 -47.57 33.34
C ILE A 387 -17.63 -48.56 33.16
N THR A 388 -16.73 -48.28 32.21
CA THR A 388 -15.65 -49.20 31.87
C THR A 388 -14.30 -48.51 31.87
N GLY A 389 -13.30 -49.18 32.48
CA GLY A 389 -11.92 -48.69 32.51
C GLY A 389 -11.68 -47.61 33.55
N PHE A 390 -12.35 -47.61 34.68
CA PHE A 390 -12.18 -46.63 35.76
C PHE A 390 -12.16 -47.26 37.14
N HIS A 391 -11.48 -46.62 38.06
CA HIS A 391 -11.58 -46.84 39.49
C HIS A 391 -11.62 -45.50 40.25
N ASP A 392 -12.23 -45.55 41.43
CA ASP A 392 -12.09 -44.54 42.47
C ASP A 392 -11.39 -45.13 43.72
N SER A 393 -11.41 -44.42 44.82
CA SER A 393 -10.81 -44.92 46.07
C SER A 393 -11.57 -46.14 46.72
N VAL A 394 -12.76 -46.46 46.20
CA VAL A 394 -13.67 -47.42 46.79
C VAL A 394 -13.86 -48.65 45.91
N ALA A 395 -13.94 -48.48 44.60
CA ALA A 395 -14.34 -49.54 43.68
C ALA A 395 -13.63 -49.44 42.30
N ILE A 396 -13.62 -50.59 41.61
CA ILE A 396 -13.13 -50.75 40.23
C ILE A 396 -14.32 -51.05 39.32
N TYR A 397 -14.37 -50.36 38.19
CA TYR A 397 -15.40 -50.46 37.15
C TYR A 397 -14.79 -50.97 35.84
N THR A 398 -14.80 -52.28 35.68
CA THR A 398 -14.40 -53.01 34.46
C THR A 398 -13.07 -52.53 33.86
N GLU A 399 -12.01 -52.50 34.66
CA GLU A 399 -10.65 -52.21 34.17
C GLU A 399 -10.00 -53.44 33.52
N THR A 400 -9.14 -53.19 32.54
CA THR A 400 -8.24 -54.16 31.93
C THR A 400 -6.82 -53.61 31.91
N PRO A 401 -5.79 -54.44 31.64
CA PRO A 401 -4.42 -53.94 31.55
C PRO A 401 -4.20 -52.81 30.51
N LEU A 402 -5.17 -52.54 29.62
CA LEU A 402 -5.08 -51.56 28.55
C LEU A 402 -6.01 -50.34 28.75
N ASN A 403 -6.88 -50.37 29.75
CA ASN A 403 -7.81 -49.27 30.05
C ASN A 403 -7.96 -49.07 31.56
N VAL A 404 -7.14 -48.22 32.12
CA VAL A 404 -7.10 -47.85 33.52
C VAL A 404 -7.27 -46.36 33.67
N GLY A 405 -8.33 -45.91 34.33
CA GLY A 405 -8.63 -44.48 34.56
C GLY A 405 -8.85 -44.18 36.04
N ASN A 406 -8.21 -43.15 36.53
CA ASN A 406 -8.24 -42.78 37.96
C ASN A 406 -9.19 -41.60 38.20
N VAL A 407 -10.21 -41.83 39.05
CA VAL A 407 -11.15 -40.77 39.47
C VAL A 407 -10.81 -40.35 40.89
N LYS A 408 -10.39 -39.10 41.08
CA LYS A 408 -10.05 -38.57 42.42
C LYS A 408 -11.26 -38.24 43.29
N GLY A 409 -12.44 -38.11 42.69
CA GLY A 409 -13.73 -38.06 43.38
C GLY A 409 -14.39 -39.43 43.48
N SER A 410 -15.72 -39.49 43.38
CA SER A 410 -16.50 -40.72 43.44
C SER A 410 -17.10 -41.08 42.09
N ILE A 411 -17.47 -42.34 41.90
CA ILE A 411 -18.15 -42.85 40.70
C ILE A 411 -19.61 -43.13 41.04
N PHE A 412 -20.54 -42.50 40.33
CA PHE A 412 -21.98 -42.57 40.57
C PHE A 412 -22.71 -43.30 39.43
N SER A 413 -23.48 -44.31 39.74
CA SER A 413 -24.23 -45.12 38.76
C SER A 413 -25.41 -45.87 39.39
N ALA A 414 -26.28 -46.35 38.51
CA ALA A 414 -27.32 -47.29 38.94
C ALA A 414 -26.75 -48.67 39.28
N PRO A 415 -27.53 -49.53 40.07
CA PRO A 415 -27.18 -50.93 40.25
C PRO A 415 -26.92 -51.65 38.90
N PRO A 416 -26.17 -52.79 38.91
CA PRO A 416 -25.71 -53.55 40.08
C PRO A 416 -24.47 -52.91 40.77
N ALA A 417 -24.03 -53.55 41.87
CA ALA A 417 -22.77 -53.13 42.53
C ALA A 417 -21.60 -53.07 41.52
N PRO A 418 -20.68 -52.08 41.67
CA PRO A 418 -20.53 -51.11 42.77
C PRO A 418 -21.60 -50.00 42.80
N GLY A 419 -22.39 -49.78 41.74
CA GLY A 419 -23.53 -48.86 41.75
C GLY A 419 -24.60 -49.26 42.75
N ASN A 420 -25.35 -48.28 43.27
CA ASN A 420 -26.42 -48.52 44.26
C ASN A 420 -27.52 -47.45 44.16
N ALA A 421 -28.61 -47.60 44.93
CA ALA A 421 -29.73 -46.67 44.85
C ALA A 421 -29.36 -45.20 45.21
N THR A 422 -28.48 -45.00 46.21
CA THR A 422 -28.02 -43.63 46.60
C THR A 422 -27.14 -43.00 45.53
N SER A 423 -26.23 -43.80 45.01
CA SER A 423 -25.37 -43.38 43.87
C SER A 423 -26.21 -43.01 42.64
N PHE A 424 -27.21 -43.82 42.31
CA PHE A 424 -28.17 -43.57 41.26
C PHE A 424 -28.96 -42.24 41.44
N ALA A 425 -29.49 -42.02 42.67
CA ALA A 425 -30.21 -40.80 42.98
C ALA A 425 -29.36 -39.54 42.80
N THR A 426 -28.08 -39.64 43.20
CA THR A 426 -27.11 -38.54 42.96
C THR A 426 -26.89 -38.28 41.44
N ALA A 427 -26.72 -39.36 40.65
CA ALA A 427 -26.57 -39.27 39.21
C ALA A 427 -27.83 -38.70 38.52
N GLN A 428 -29.03 -39.12 38.97
CA GLN A 428 -30.29 -38.59 38.47
C GLN A 428 -30.43 -37.09 38.72
N LYS A 429 -30.10 -36.63 39.93
CA LYS A 429 -30.14 -35.21 40.27
C LYS A 429 -29.14 -34.41 39.41
N ALA A 430 -27.93 -34.95 39.21
CA ALA A 430 -26.92 -34.33 38.35
C ALA A 430 -27.38 -34.20 36.88
N LEU A 431 -28.07 -35.23 36.36
CA LEU A 431 -28.63 -35.15 35.00
C LEU A 431 -29.71 -34.07 34.89
N LEU A 432 -30.58 -33.92 35.87
CA LEU A 432 -31.62 -32.90 35.90
C LEU A 432 -30.99 -31.50 35.93
N ASP A 433 -29.99 -31.30 36.79
CA ASP A 433 -29.30 -30.01 36.91
C ASP A 433 -28.47 -29.68 35.65
N ALA A 434 -27.79 -30.68 35.07
CA ALA A 434 -27.08 -30.52 33.80
C ALA A 434 -28.04 -30.14 32.66
N ASN A 435 -29.23 -30.74 32.60
CA ASN A 435 -30.23 -30.37 31.60
C ASN A 435 -30.79 -28.96 31.82
N ALA A 436 -31.00 -28.53 33.08
CA ALA A 436 -31.38 -27.17 33.41
C ALA A 436 -30.30 -26.17 32.97
N ALA A 437 -29.02 -26.45 33.22
CA ALA A 437 -27.89 -25.64 32.74
C ALA A 437 -27.83 -25.62 31.22
N TYR A 438 -28.00 -26.73 30.53
CA TYR A 438 -28.06 -26.82 29.07
C TYR A 438 -29.14 -25.90 28.50
N LEU A 439 -30.36 -25.95 29.04
CA LEU A 439 -31.44 -25.08 28.60
C LEU A 439 -31.17 -23.61 28.90
N SER A 440 -30.49 -23.29 30.00
CA SER A 440 -30.18 -21.90 30.39
C SER A 440 -29.18 -21.22 29.44
N ILE A 441 -28.33 -22.00 28.75
CA ILE A 441 -27.36 -21.53 27.76
C ILE A 441 -27.82 -21.78 26.32
N SER A 442 -29.03 -22.22 26.10
CA SER A 442 -29.61 -22.52 24.79
C SER A 442 -29.81 -21.23 23.97
N PRO A 443 -29.93 -21.32 22.62
CA PRO A 443 -30.27 -20.18 21.78
C PRO A 443 -31.59 -19.50 22.11
N ALA A 444 -32.53 -20.23 22.74
CA ALA A 444 -33.80 -19.67 23.22
C ALA A 444 -33.61 -18.81 24.47
N SER A 445 -32.79 -19.25 25.41
CA SER A 445 -32.53 -18.55 26.68
C SER A 445 -31.45 -17.45 26.56
N LYS A 446 -30.53 -17.58 25.63
CA LYS A 446 -29.44 -16.61 25.31
C LYS A 446 -29.44 -16.30 23.82
N PRO A 447 -30.44 -15.54 23.34
CA PRO A 447 -30.51 -15.16 21.93
C PRO A 447 -29.43 -14.13 21.53
N GLY A 448 -29.28 -13.87 20.23
CA GLY A 448 -28.40 -12.79 19.72
C GLY A 448 -26.95 -13.21 19.49
N GLY A 449 -26.61 -14.48 19.62
CA GLY A 449 -25.25 -14.95 19.29
C GLY A 449 -24.90 -14.75 17.83
N SER A 450 -23.67 -14.32 17.58
CA SER A 450 -23.11 -14.16 16.23
C SER A 450 -22.17 -15.30 15.86
N ASP A 451 -22.05 -15.59 14.57
CA ASP A 451 -21.03 -16.51 14.03
C ASP A 451 -19.81 -15.68 13.60
N PRO A 452 -18.68 -15.79 14.30
CA PRO A 452 -17.55 -14.89 14.06
C PRO A 452 -16.77 -15.23 12.78
N ASN A 453 -16.86 -16.49 12.28
CA ASN A 453 -16.10 -16.95 11.11
C ASN A 453 -16.71 -18.23 10.50
N ALA A 454 -17.97 -18.17 10.10
CA ALA A 454 -18.68 -19.27 9.43
C ALA A 454 -18.50 -20.64 10.13
N GLY A 455 -18.47 -20.65 11.46
CA GLY A 455 -18.32 -21.84 12.28
C GLY A 455 -16.88 -22.29 12.58
N GLU A 456 -15.84 -21.69 11.99
CA GLU A 456 -14.44 -21.96 12.35
C GLU A 456 -13.97 -20.95 13.41
N LEU A 457 -13.62 -21.44 14.59
CA LEU A 457 -13.13 -20.63 15.71
C LEU A 457 -11.60 -20.63 15.84
N GLY A 458 -10.92 -21.53 15.15
CA GLY A 458 -9.45 -21.64 15.19
C GLY A 458 -8.77 -20.40 14.62
N GLY A 459 -7.76 -19.90 15.33
CA GLY A 459 -7.02 -18.69 14.98
C GLY A 459 -7.69 -17.39 15.43
N LEU A 460 -8.90 -17.43 15.98
CA LEU A 460 -9.60 -16.24 16.47
C LEU A 460 -9.21 -15.89 17.91
N THR A 461 -9.30 -14.60 18.23
CA THR A 461 -9.33 -14.07 19.59
C THR A 461 -10.72 -13.47 19.83
N LEU A 462 -11.45 -14.05 20.78
CA LEU A 462 -12.84 -13.69 21.04
C LEU A 462 -13.01 -12.99 22.40
N ALA A 463 -13.73 -11.90 22.39
CA ALA A 463 -14.21 -11.18 23.57
C ALA A 463 -15.29 -12.00 24.30
N PRO A 464 -15.64 -11.69 25.59
CA PRO A 464 -16.78 -12.27 26.25
C PRO A 464 -18.08 -12.07 25.47
N GLY A 465 -18.94 -13.09 25.42
CA GLY A 465 -20.19 -12.98 24.68
C GLY A 465 -20.87 -14.31 24.38
N VAL A 466 -21.96 -14.20 23.61
CA VAL A 466 -22.69 -15.34 23.08
C VAL A 466 -22.36 -15.52 21.61
N TYR A 467 -21.91 -16.70 21.23
CA TYR A 467 -21.55 -17.07 19.86
C TYR A 467 -22.43 -18.22 19.40
N LYS A 468 -23.02 -18.07 18.21
CA LYS A 468 -23.94 -19.08 17.66
C LYS A 468 -23.51 -19.41 16.23
N SER A 469 -23.24 -20.69 15.98
CA SER A 469 -22.90 -21.16 14.65
C SER A 469 -24.10 -21.05 13.70
N ALA A 470 -23.90 -20.36 12.59
CA ALA A 470 -24.90 -20.27 11.52
C ALA A 470 -25.03 -21.60 10.75
N SER A 471 -23.93 -22.35 10.61
CA SER A 471 -23.91 -23.68 9.97
C SER A 471 -24.41 -24.81 10.91
N GLY A 472 -24.64 -24.51 12.18
CA GLY A 472 -25.00 -25.48 13.21
C GLY A 472 -23.80 -26.22 13.80
N THR A 473 -22.56 -25.99 13.37
CA THR A 473 -21.36 -26.67 13.88
C THR A 473 -20.26 -25.64 14.16
N PHE A 474 -19.59 -25.77 15.31
CA PHE A 474 -18.33 -25.08 15.56
C PHE A 474 -17.14 -26.01 15.37
N LYS A 475 -16.05 -25.47 14.84
CA LYS A 475 -14.75 -26.14 14.70
C LYS A 475 -13.63 -25.28 15.26
N ILE A 476 -12.62 -25.92 15.81
CA ILE A 476 -11.33 -25.32 16.16
C ILE A 476 -10.27 -26.15 15.43
N SER A 477 -10.04 -25.86 14.15
CA SER A 477 -9.18 -26.68 13.29
C SER A 477 -8.01 -25.89 12.66
N ASN A 478 -8.18 -24.61 12.36
CA ASN A 478 -7.19 -23.79 11.68
C ASN A 478 -6.31 -22.96 12.64
N GLY A 479 -6.03 -23.46 13.84
CA GLY A 479 -5.28 -22.79 14.88
C GLY A 479 -5.92 -22.95 16.24
N ASN A 480 -5.35 -22.33 17.26
CA ASN A 480 -5.94 -22.28 18.59
C ASN A 480 -7.01 -21.19 18.67
N LEU A 481 -8.01 -21.37 19.52
CA LEU A 481 -8.95 -20.33 19.90
C LEU A 481 -8.41 -19.59 21.13
N THR A 482 -8.36 -18.27 21.10
CA THR A 482 -8.03 -17.43 22.25
C THR A 482 -9.28 -16.76 22.80
N LEU A 483 -9.52 -16.88 24.11
CA LEU A 483 -10.59 -16.20 24.83
C LEU A 483 -9.97 -15.10 25.69
N ASP A 484 -10.25 -13.85 25.34
CA ASP A 484 -9.68 -12.69 26.00
C ASP A 484 -10.72 -12.04 26.93
N ALA A 485 -10.52 -12.17 28.24
CA ALA A 485 -11.41 -11.58 29.24
C ALA A 485 -11.35 -10.06 29.30
N GLN A 486 -10.35 -9.47 28.65
CA GLN A 486 -10.23 -8.02 28.58
C GLN A 486 -10.16 -7.36 29.98
N GLY A 487 -9.65 -8.11 30.96
CA GLY A 487 -9.58 -7.68 32.34
C GLY A 487 -10.87 -7.80 33.15
N ASP A 488 -11.97 -8.29 32.58
CA ASP A 488 -13.22 -8.54 33.31
C ASP A 488 -13.15 -9.90 34.02
N PRO A 489 -13.16 -9.96 35.38
CA PRO A 489 -13.14 -11.21 36.14
C PRO A 489 -14.42 -12.03 35.98
N ASN A 490 -15.50 -11.41 35.47
CA ASN A 490 -16.81 -12.03 35.23
C ASN A 490 -17.01 -12.40 33.75
N ALA A 491 -16.00 -12.21 32.93
CA ALA A 491 -16.04 -12.54 31.51
C ALA A 491 -16.59 -13.93 31.27
N THR A 492 -17.63 -14.05 30.48
CA THR A 492 -18.32 -15.31 30.20
C THR A 492 -18.47 -15.51 28.70
N TRP A 493 -18.19 -16.73 28.23
CA TRP A 493 -18.38 -17.16 26.85
C TRP A 493 -19.40 -18.28 26.78
N ILE A 494 -20.38 -18.14 25.90
CA ILE A 494 -21.39 -19.15 25.60
C ILE A 494 -21.35 -19.45 24.12
N PHE A 495 -20.94 -20.67 23.77
CA PHE A 495 -20.91 -21.15 22.39
C PHE A 495 -22.10 -22.07 22.13
N GLN A 496 -22.88 -21.77 21.09
CA GLN A 496 -24.12 -22.48 20.77
C GLN A 496 -24.03 -23.13 19.39
N THR A 497 -24.11 -24.45 19.32
CA THR A 497 -24.20 -25.20 18.08
C THR A 497 -25.48 -26.04 18.05
N ALA A 498 -26.21 -25.99 16.92
CA ALA A 498 -27.41 -26.83 16.73
C ALA A 498 -27.06 -28.31 16.48
N SER A 499 -25.84 -28.55 15.99
CA SER A 499 -25.30 -29.89 15.71
C SER A 499 -24.07 -30.17 16.58
N GLY A 500 -22.88 -30.12 16.02
CA GLY A 500 -21.67 -30.63 16.64
C GLY A 500 -20.62 -29.57 17.01
N LEU A 501 -19.71 -29.99 17.88
CA LEU A 501 -18.46 -29.30 18.18
C LEU A 501 -17.30 -30.21 17.80
N THR A 502 -16.35 -29.73 17.00
CA THR A 502 -15.12 -30.47 16.69
C THR A 502 -13.90 -29.63 17.05
N VAL A 503 -13.04 -30.15 17.92
CA VAL A 503 -11.79 -29.52 18.32
C VAL A 503 -10.62 -30.37 17.85
N GLY A 504 -9.64 -29.74 17.18
CA GLY A 504 -8.52 -30.44 16.56
C GLY A 504 -8.92 -31.20 15.28
N ILE A 505 -7.89 -31.73 14.63
CA ILE A 505 -8.01 -32.57 13.45
C ILE A 505 -7.57 -33.99 13.82
N ALA A 506 -8.23 -34.99 13.30
CA ALA A 506 -7.82 -36.39 13.52
C ALA A 506 -6.39 -36.61 13.00
N GLY A 507 -5.57 -37.33 13.78
CA GLY A 507 -4.18 -37.65 13.45
C GLY A 507 -3.18 -37.24 14.54
N PRO A 508 -1.92 -37.66 14.42
CA PRO A 508 -0.95 -37.59 15.53
C PRO A 508 -0.47 -36.18 15.89
N THR A 509 -0.74 -35.18 15.06
CA THR A 509 -0.32 -33.78 15.27
C THR A 509 -1.49 -32.79 15.17
N GLY A 510 -2.72 -33.29 15.20
CA GLY A 510 -3.92 -32.49 14.92
C GLY A 510 -4.50 -31.75 16.11
N ALA A 511 -3.90 -31.84 17.31
CA ALA A 511 -4.41 -31.17 18.50
C ALA A 511 -4.50 -29.66 18.36
N LYS A 512 -5.59 -29.09 18.87
CA LYS A 512 -5.81 -27.63 18.99
C LYS A 512 -6.25 -27.33 20.43
N SER A 513 -5.99 -26.07 20.83
CA SER A 513 -6.26 -25.62 22.20
C SER A 513 -7.18 -24.42 22.24
N VAL A 514 -7.85 -24.26 23.38
CA VAL A 514 -8.48 -23.01 23.82
C VAL A 514 -7.55 -22.34 24.81
N ILE A 515 -7.11 -21.13 24.51
CA ILE A 515 -6.16 -20.34 25.30
C ILE A 515 -6.93 -19.26 26.05
N LEU A 516 -6.67 -19.10 27.33
CA LEU A 516 -7.28 -18.09 28.19
C LEU A 516 -6.27 -16.95 28.41
N THR A 517 -6.71 -15.70 28.19
CA THR A 517 -5.87 -14.51 28.37
C THR A 517 -6.58 -13.42 29.17
N ASN A 518 -5.81 -12.48 29.70
CA ASN A 518 -6.28 -11.28 30.38
C ASN A 518 -7.32 -11.53 31.49
N GLY A 519 -7.13 -12.61 32.27
CA GLY A 519 -8.02 -12.95 33.40
C GLY A 519 -9.20 -13.86 33.06
N ALA A 520 -9.26 -14.41 31.83
CA ALA A 520 -10.29 -15.41 31.49
C ALA A 520 -10.21 -16.66 32.38
N LEU A 521 -11.36 -17.18 32.79
CA LEU A 521 -11.47 -18.31 33.70
C LEU A 521 -12.21 -19.46 33.02
N ALA A 522 -11.66 -20.67 33.12
CA ALA A 522 -12.25 -21.89 32.54
C ALA A 522 -13.70 -22.15 33.01
N LYS A 523 -14.00 -21.83 34.26
CA LYS A 523 -15.35 -21.99 34.85
C LYS A 523 -16.43 -21.13 34.21
N ASN A 524 -16.03 -20.08 33.45
CA ASN A 524 -16.94 -19.14 32.81
C ASN A 524 -17.09 -19.40 31.29
N VAL A 525 -16.61 -20.56 30.80
CA VAL A 525 -16.73 -20.94 29.38
C VAL A 525 -17.72 -22.10 29.27
N PHE A 526 -18.75 -21.94 28.44
CA PHE A 526 -19.83 -22.92 28.28
C PHE A 526 -20.06 -23.24 26.80
N TRP A 527 -20.21 -24.54 26.52
CA TRP A 527 -20.47 -25.08 25.19
C TRP A 527 -21.82 -25.79 25.16
N TYR A 528 -22.82 -25.17 24.55
CA TYR A 528 -24.10 -25.77 24.19
C TYR A 528 -23.94 -26.55 22.90
N VAL A 529 -24.03 -27.86 22.93
CA VAL A 529 -23.85 -28.74 21.78
C VAL A 529 -25.12 -29.52 21.50
N GLY A 530 -25.79 -29.24 20.38
CA GLY A 530 -27.09 -29.84 20.05
C GLY A 530 -27.02 -31.32 19.71
N SER A 531 -25.83 -31.83 19.31
CA SER A 531 -25.63 -33.28 19.15
C SER A 531 -24.36 -33.74 19.90
N ALA A 532 -23.25 -34.00 19.24
CA ALA A 532 -22.04 -34.55 19.85
C ALA A 532 -20.85 -33.61 19.79
N ALA A 533 -19.98 -33.69 20.80
CA ALA A 533 -18.67 -33.02 20.81
C ALA A 533 -17.55 -34.03 20.60
N THR A 534 -16.62 -33.72 19.69
CA THR A 534 -15.42 -34.54 19.44
C THR A 534 -14.19 -33.68 19.66
N ILE A 535 -13.33 -34.12 20.58
CA ILE A 535 -12.07 -33.44 20.92
C ILE A 535 -10.92 -34.34 20.45
N ASN A 536 -10.31 -33.96 19.32
CA ASN A 536 -9.15 -34.66 18.76
C ASN A 536 -7.88 -34.08 19.41
N GLY A 537 -7.42 -34.72 20.45
CA GLY A 537 -6.31 -34.23 21.26
C GLY A 537 -4.97 -34.91 20.98
N ALA A 538 -4.83 -35.65 19.88
CA ALA A 538 -3.58 -36.32 19.53
C ALA A 538 -2.46 -35.30 19.39
N GLY A 539 -1.42 -35.43 20.21
CA GLY A 539 -0.33 -34.45 20.33
C GLY A 539 -0.47 -33.47 21.51
N GLY A 540 -1.52 -33.58 22.35
CA GLY A 540 -1.62 -32.82 23.60
C GLY A 540 -2.34 -31.48 23.47
N GLY A 541 -3.62 -31.46 23.18
CA GLY A 541 -4.45 -30.23 23.17
C GLY A 541 -5.06 -29.91 24.52
N THR A 542 -5.31 -28.64 24.82
CA THR A 542 -6.06 -28.18 25.99
C THR A 542 -7.41 -27.63 25.59
N MET A 543 -8.47 -28.31 25.99
CA MET A 543 -9.84 -27.80 25.89
C MET A 543 -10.23 -27.10 27.19
N VAL A 544 -11.12 -26.12 27.12
CA VAL A 544 -11.50 -25.30 28.26
C VAL A 544 -13.02 -25.17 28.31
N GLY A 545 -13.56 -25.19 29.52
CA GLY A 545 -14.96 -24.91 29.82
C GLY A 545 -15.84 -26.14 30.01
N THR A 546 -17.08 -25.88 30.33
CA THR A 546 -18.10 -26.92 30.50
C THR A 546 -18.77 -27.23 29.17
N ILE A 547 -18.55 -28.44 28.66
CA ILE A 547 -19.20 -28.96 27.45
C ILE A 547 -20.48 -29.68 27.92
N ILE A 548 -21.65 -29.24 27.46
CA ILE A 548 -22.91 -29.93 27.67
C ILE A 548 -23.45 -30.31 26.28
N ALA A 549 -23.30 -31.60 25.95
CA ALA A 549 -23.71 -32.14 24.67
C ALA A 549 -25.01 -32.98 24.84
N ASN A 550 -25.93 -32.78 23.91
CA ASN A 550 -27.16 -33.57 23.93
C ASN A 550 -26.89 -35.07 23.74
N SER A 551 -25.97 -35.42 22.80
CA SER A 551 -25.78 -36.83 22.42
C SER A 551 -24.51 -37.48 22.91
N GLY A 552 -23.39 -36.82 23.03
CA GLY A 552 -22.15 -37.47 23.49
C GLY A 552 -20.94 -36.58 23.49
N VAL A 553 -19.91 -36.98 24.25
CA VAL A 553 -18.61 -36.30 24.21
C VAL A 553 -17.51 -37.35 24.04
N THR A 554 -16.68 -37.17 23.04
CA THR A 554 -15.57 -38.08 22.72
C THR A 554 -14.24 -37.35 22.76
N PHE A 555 -13.30 -37.87 23.53
CA PHE A 555 -11.90 -37.46 23.51
C PHE A 555 -11.10 -38.54 22.80
N SER A 556 -10.46 -38.19 21.72
CA SER A 556 -9.69 -39.10 20.87
C SER A 556 -8.21 -38.75 20.90
N THR A 557 -7.40 -39.65 21.46
CA THR A 557 -5.92 -39.53 21.47
C THR A 557 -5.28 -40.86 21.09
N PRO A 558 -5.56 -41.44 19.92
CA PRO A 558 -5.05 -42.75 19.57
C PRO A 558 -3.51 -42.73 19.45
N GLY A 559 -2.87 -43.62 20.23
CA GLY A 559 -1.44 -43.92 20.09
C GLY A 559 -0.46 -42.86 20.54
N ASN A 560 -0.86 -41.86 21.35
CA ASN A 560 -0.01 -40.72 21.70
C ASN A 560 0.32 -40.67 23.19
N ALA A 561 1.59 -40.37 23.53
CA ALA A 561 2.06 -40.18 24.90
C ALA A 561 1.53 -38.87 25.54
N ASN A 562 1.14 -37.89 24.75
CA ASN A 562 0.62 -36.63 25.23
C ASN A 562 -0.88 -36.71 25.46
N GLN A 563 -1.31 -36.40 26.66
CA GLN A 563 -2.72 -36.43 27.05
C GLN A 563 -3.48 -35.22 26.50
N THR A 564 -4.75 -35.44 26.15
CA THR A 564 -5.71 -34.35 26.01
C THR A 564 -6.07 -33.82 27.39
N VAL A 565 -6.03 -32.50 27.57
CA VAL A 565 -6.42 -31.86 28.82
C VAL A 565 -7.76 -31.14 28.62
N LEU A 566 -8.71 -31.38 29.52
CA LEU A 566 -9.91 -30.54 29.66
C LEU A 566 -9.87 -29.82 31.02
N ASN A 567 -9.69 -28.51 30.97
CA ASN A 567 -9.94 -27.66 32.16
C ASN A 567 -11.42 -27.28 32.17
N GLY A 568 -12.25 -28.14 32.72
CA GLY A 568 -13.69 -28.01 32.59
C GLY A 568 -14.46 -29.30 32.92
N ARG A 569 -15.55 -29.50 32.19
CA ARG A 569 -16.45 -30.66 32.35
C ARG A 569 -16.92 -31.18 31.00
N ALA A 570 -17.08 -32.50 30.91
CA ALA A 570 -17.64 -33.20 29.75
C ALA A 570 -18.97 -33.87 30.15
N ILE A 571 -20.07 -33.26 29.78
CA ILE A 571 -21.41 -33.71 30.15
C ILE A 571 -22.17 -34.09 28.88
N SER A 572 -22.60 -35.36 28.81
CA SER A 572 -23.58 -35.84 27.85
C SER A 572 -24.94 -36.00 28.54
N LEU A 573 -26.02 -35.55 27.90
CA LEU A 573 -27.36 -35.67 28.49
C LEU A 573 -28.01 -37.02 28.19
N ILE A 574 -27.76 -37.60 27.03
CA ILE A 574 -28.45 -38.82 26.58
C ILE A 574 -27.46 -39.96 26.36
N SER A 575 -26.32 -39.71 25.73
CA SER A 575 -25.37 -40.71 25.26
C SER A 575 -24.14 -40.81 26.18
N SER A 576 -23.09 -41.52 25.75
CA SER A 576 -21.89 -41.77 26.54
C SER A 576 -20.87 -40.63 26.48
N VAL A 577 -19.95 -40.65 27.45
CA VAL A 577 -18.66 -39.97 27.35
C VAL A 577 -17.57 -41.02 27.13
N THR A 578 -16.78 -40.86 26.08
CA THR A 578 -15.65 -41.76 25.79
C THR A 578 -14.33 -40.98 25.87
N MET A 579 -13.37 -41.53 26.57
CA MET A 579 -12.06 -40.91 26.82
C MET A 579 -10.92 -41.84 26.45
N VAL A 580 -9.88 -41.30 25.90
CA VAL A 580 -8.61 -41.99 25.63
C VAL A 580 -7.48 -41.12 26.14
N ASN A 581 -6.72 -41.59 27.13
CA ASN A 581 -5.60 -40.84 27.71
C ASN A 581 -5.94 -39.35 27.99
N THR A 582 -7.00 -39.10 28.73
CA THR A 582 -7.55 -37.75 28.94
C THR A 582 -7.39 -37.32 30.38
N THR A 583 -6.90 -36.11 30.62
CA THR A 583 -6.92 -35.48 31.94
C THR A 583 -8.05 -34.46 32.01
N ILE A 584 -8.97 -34.61 32.94
CA ILE A 584 -10.01 -33.62 33.24
C ILE A 584 -9.70 -32.93 34.56
N ASN A 585 -9.57 -31.64 34.57
CA ASN A 585 -9.42 -30.78 35.74
C ASN A 585 -10.73 -30.03 35.96
N VAL A 586 -11.49 -30.39 37.00
CA VAL A 586 -12.72 -29.70 37.34
C VAL A 586 -12.38 -28.39 38.03
N PRO A 587 -12.82 -27.22 37.48
CA PRO A 587 -12.48 -25.90 38.01
C PRO A 587 -13.30 -25.53 39.22
#